data_e14267778d56d8e91a5033276ddbb8f7
#
_entry.id   e14267778d56d8e91a5033276ddbb8f7
#
_cell.length_a   1.000
_cell.length_b   1.000
_cell.length_c   1.000
_cell.angle_alpha   90.00
_cell.angle_beta   90.00
_cell.angle_gamma   90.00
#
_symmetry.space_group_name_H-M   'P 1'
#
loop_
_entity.id
_entity.type
_entity.pdbx_description
1 polymer ?
#
loop_
_entity_poly.entity_id
_entity_poly.type
_entity_poly.pdbx_seq_one_letter_code
_entity_poly.pdbx_strand_id
1 'polypeptide(L)'
;MECCFRLPACLRGLGPTGFGDSPYHSFSAFAGNPYFIDLEKLTEEGLLTEEECQAVDFGSDDRDIDYGKLYDGRFPLLRKAYERWKNGLADAVHEPAVHGPAAETLGDETREYCFYMAVKNFFGSKSWNLWDEDIRLRKPEAVAAYREMLSDEIGFY
;
A
#
# COMPACT_ATOMS: atom_id res chain seq x y z
N MET A 1 -6.75 15.39 -17.66
CA MET A 1 -5.81 14.34 -18.15
C MET A 1 -5.90 13.23 -17.16
N GLU A 2 -6.63 12.17 -17.51
CA GLU A 2 -6.99 11.06 -16.62
C GLU A 2 -5.77 10.19 -16.34
N CYS A 3 -5.04 10.45 -15.25
CA CYS A 3 -4.11 9.48 -14.71
C CYS A 3 -4.87 8.46 -13.85
N CYS A 4 -5.85 7.80 -14.47
CA CYS A 4 -6.31 6.55 -13.92
C CYS A 4 -5.17 5.54 -14.04
N PHE A 5 -4.79 4.94 -12.93
CA PHE A 5 -4.08 3.66 -12.89
C PHE A 5 -4.93 2.55 -13.55
N ARG A 6 -5.27 2.72 -14.81
CA ARG A 6 -5.62 1.60 -15.67
C ARG A 6 -4.32 0.96 -16.09
N LEU A 7 -3.76 0.16 -15.20
CA LEU A 7 -2.75 -0.80 -15.61
C LEU A 7 -3.34 -1.59 -16.78
N PRO A 8 -2.65 -1.61 -17.94
CA PRO A 8 -3.10 -2.43 -19.07
C PRO A 8 -3.30 -3.86 -18.59
N ALA A 9 -4.27 -4.55 -19.17
CA ALA A 9 -4.66 -5.90 -18.76
C ALA A 9 -3.49 -6.92 -18.69
N CYS A 10 -2.39 -6.64 -19.37
CA CYS A 10 -1.16 -7.44 -19.33
C CYS A 10 -0.35 -7.31 -18.03
N LEU A 11 -0.63 -6.33 -17.17
CA LEU A 11 0.05 -6.15 -15.88
C LEU A 11 -0.72 -6.75 -14.69
N ARG A 12 -1.81 -7.46 -14.91
CA ARG A 12 -2.59 -8.12 -13.85
C ARG A 12 -1.82 -9.15 -13.04
N GLY A 13 -0.61 -9.54 -13.46
CA GLY A 13 0.26 -10.47 -12.74
C GLY A 13 1.33 -9.79 -11.87
N LEU A 14 1.37 -8.45 -11.80
CA LEU A 14 2.37 -7.70 -11.07
C LEU A 14 1.77 -7.09 -9.79
N GLY A 15 1.12 -7.92 -9.00
CA GLY A 15 0.66 -7.53 -7.67
C GLY A 15 1.83 -7.38 -6.68
N PRO A 16 1.53 -7.03 -5.41
CA PRO A 16 2.55 -6.89 -4.38
C PRO A 16 3.29 -8.21 -4.20
N THR A 17 4.62 -8.14 -4.20
CA THR A 17 5.47 -9.30 -4.03
C THR A 17 5.43 -9.81 -2.59
N GLY A 18 5.57 -11.11 -2.42
CA GLY A 18 5.61 -11.78 -1.13
C GLY A 18 7.03 -12.07 -0.66
N PHE A 19 7.12 -13.09 0.19
CA PHE A 19 8.39 -13.59 0.67
C PHE A 19 9.27 -14.06 -0.51
N GLY A 20 10.49 -13.52 -0.57
CA GLY A 20 11.46 -13.80 -1.63
C GLY A 20 11.30 -12.94 -2.89
N ASP A 21 10.48 -11.88 -2.81
CA ASP A 21 10.34 -10.82 -3.83
C ASP A 21 10.06 -11.29 -5.26
N SER A 22 9.59 -12.53 -5.40
CA SER A 22 9.24 -13.10 -6.69
C SER A 22 7.96 -12.45 -7.23
N PRO A 23 7.97 -11.90 -8.46
CA PRO A 23 6.78 -11.34 -9.08
C PRO A 23 5.69 -12.39 -9.35
N TYR A 24 6.07 -13.68 -9.29
CA TYR A 24 5.14 -14.81 -9.46
C TYR A 24 4.48 -15.26 -8.15
N HIS A 25 4.92 -14.72 -7.00
CA HIS A 25 4.36 -15.01 -5.67
C HIS A 25 3.61 -13.80 -5.11
N SER A 26 2.71 -13.23 -5.90
CA SER A 26 1.87 -12.13 -5.43
C SER A 26 0.84 -12.63 -4.40
N PHE A 27 0.62 -11.84 -3.36
CA PHE A 27 -0.44 -12.11 -2.36
C PHE A 27 -1.84 -11.83 -2.90
N SER A 28 -1.97 -11.02 -3.93
CA SER A 28 -3.23 -10.61 -4.50
C SER A 28 -3.11 -10.43 -6.01
N ALA A 29 -4.12 -10.89 -6.73
CA ALA A 29 -4.27 -10.63 -8.16
C ALA A 29 -4.91 -9.26 -8.45
N PHE A 30 -5.44 -8.59 -7.43
CA PHE A 30 -6.24 -7.36 -7.55
C PHE A 30 -5.52 -6.14 -7.00
N ALA A 31 -4.63 -6.32 -6.02
CA ALA A 31 -3.88 -5.22 -5.42
C ALA A 31 -2.75 -4.74 -6.33
N GLY A 32 -2.55 -3.43 -6.39
CA GLY A 32 -1.40 -2.83 -7.05
C GLY A 32 -0.10 -3.10 -6.27
N ASN A 33 1.02 -3.11 -6.99
CA ASN A 33 2.32 -3.23 -6.35
C ASN A 33 2.79 -1.84 -5.88
N PRO A 34 2.99 -1.61 -4.57
CA PRO A 34 3.43 -0.33 -4.04
C PRO A 34 4.80 0.12 -4.57
N TYR A 35 5.61 -0.80 -5.09
CA TYR A 35 6.88 -0.46 -5.71
C TYR A 35 6.74 0.29 -7.04
N PHE A 36 5.56 0.30 -7.65
CA PHE A 36 5.28 1.06 -8.88
C PHE A 36 4.68 2.44 -8.63
N ILE A 37 4.47 2.84 -7.38
CA ILE A 37 4.04 4.19 -7.07
C ILE A 37 5.19 5.15 -7.39
N ASP A 38 4.93 6.14 -8.23
CA ASP A 38 5.93 7.10 -8.68
C ASP A 38 6.18 8.16 -7.59
N LEU A 39 7.38 8.18 -7.02
CA LEU A 39 7.77 9.14 -5.98
C LEU A 39 7.94 10.56 -6.53
N GLU A 40 8.34 10.71 -7.81
CA GLU A 40 8.45 12.02 -8.45
C GLU A 40 7.08 12.69 -8.55
N LYS A 41 6.06 11.92 -8.92
CA LYS A 41 4.67 12.42 -8.91
C LYS A 41 4.19 12.83 -7.54
N LEU A 42 4.49 12.04 -6.50
CA LEU A 42 4.14 12.42 -5.13
C LEU A 42 4.86 13.70 -4.68
N THR A 43 6.04 13.97 -5.23
CA THR A 43 6.77 15.21 -4.99
C THR A 43 6.14 16.38 -5.75
N GLU A 44 5.76 16.19 -7.01
CA GLU A 44 5.04 17.18 -7.81
C GLU A 44 3.69 17.56 -7.17
N GLU A 45 3.02 16.60 -6.54
CA GLU A 45 1.77 16.77 -5.81
C GLU A 45 1.96 17.39 -4.42
N GLY A 46 3.21 17.65 -3.99
CA GLY A 46 3.52 18.24 -2.68
C GLY A 46 3.34 17.27 -1.50
N LEU A 47 3.13 15.99 -1.78
CA LEU A 47 3.00 14.95 -0.75
C LEU A 47 4.34 14.47 -0.22
N LEU A 48 5.42 14.62 -1.00
CA LEU A 48 6.80 14.39 -0.59
C LEU A 48 7.67 15.60 -0.95
N THR A 49 8.88 15.66 -0.41
CA THR A 49 9.90 16.60 -0.86
C THR A 49 11.03 15.87 -1.55
N GLU A 50 11.73 16.57 -2.44
CA GLU A 50 12.86 16.01 -3.17
C GLU A 50 13.98 15.56 -2.19
N GLU A 51 14.21 16.33 -1.13
CA GLU A 51 15.20 16.00 -0.11
C GLU A 51 14.84 14.70 0.64
N GLU A 52 13.56 14.46 0.90
CA GLU A 52 13.12 13.22 1.55
C GLU A 52 13.36 12.01 0.65
N CYS A 53 13.09 12.15 -0.64
CA CYS A 53 13.34 11.09 -1.60
C CYS A 53 14.84 10.81 -1.79
N GLN A 54 15.66 11.87 -1.84
CA GLN A 54 17.11 11.75 -2.00
C GLN A 54 17.83 11.23 -0.75
N ALA A 55 17.23 11.42 0.44
CA ALA A 55 17.81 10.93 1.70
C ALA A 55 17.73 9.39 1.85
N VAL A 56 16.96 8.72 1.01
CA VAL A 56 16.76 7.26 1.09
C VAL A 56 17.75 6.55 0.17
N ASP A 57 18.47 5.58 0.74
CA ASP A 57 19.36 4.71 0.00
C ASP A 57 18.55 3.52 -0.58
N PHE A 58 18.27 3.56 -1.88
CA PHE A 58 17.61 2.45 -2.60
C PHE A 58 18.61 1.44 -3.19
N GLY A 59 19.89 1.59 -2.93
CA GLY A 59 20.96 0.82 -3.54
C GLY A 59 21.73 1.63 -4.59
N SER A 60 22.92 1.16 -4.93
CA SER A 60 23.85 1.86 -5.84
C SER A 60 24.12 1.12 -7.14
N ASP A 61 23.59 -0.09 -7.29
CA ASP A 61 23.79 -0.89 -8.50
C ASP A 61 22.51 -0.93 -9.33
N ASP A 62 22.55 -0.37 -10.52
CA ASP A 62 21.43 -0.35 -11.48
C ASP A 62 21.09 -1.75 -12.02
N ARG A 63 21.91 -2.76 -11.74
CA ARG A 63 21.75 -4.13 -12.23
C ARG A 63 21.21 -5.08 -11.18
N ASP A 64 21.22 -4.68 -9.91
CA ASP A 64 20.79 -5.51 -8.79
C ASP A 64 19.87 -4.71 -7.87
N ILE A 65 18.69 -5.26 -7.61
CA ILE A 65 17.68 -4.62 -6.76
C ILE A 65 17.81 -5.19 -5.36
N ASP A 66 18.23 -4.34 -4.41
CA ASP A 66 18.17 -4.66 -2.99
C ASP A 66 16.72 -4.42 -2.50
N TYR A 67 15.91 -5.47 -2.51
CA TYR A 67 14.51 -5.41 -2.06
C TYR A 67 14.38 -5.05 -0.58
N GLY A 68 15.35 -5.37 0.25
CA GLY A 68 15.37 -4.96 1.66
C GLY A 68 15.46 -3.44 1.78
N LYS A 69 16.44 -2.81 1.13
CA LYS A 69 16.56 -1.35 1.07
C LYS A 69 15.35 -0.69 0.43
N LEU A 70 14.82 -1.30 -0.63
CA LEU A 70 13.64 -0.80 -1.30
C LEU A 70 12.42 -0.81 -0.36
N TYR A 71 12.22 -1.88 0.39
CA TYR A 71 11.14 -1.98 1.37
C TYR A 71 11.31 -0.96 2.50
N ASP A 72 12.48 -0.97 3.15
CA ASP A 72 12.77 -0.13 4.32
C ASP A 72 12.77 1.36 3.99
N GLY A 73 13.12 1.72 2.76
CA GLY A 73 13.12 3.11 2.30
C GLY A 73 11.78 3.59 1.80
N ARG A 74 11.09 2.79 0.99
CA ARG A 74 9.91 3.22 0.26
C ARG A 74 8.66 3.31 1.13
N PHE A 75 8.41 2.33 1.97
CA PHE A 75 7.22 2.32 2.81
C PHE A 75 7.13 3.50 3.79
N PRO A 76 8.23 3.94 4.46
CA PRO A 76 8.20 5.17 5.24
C PRO A 76 7.87 6.43 4.43
N LEU A 77 8.34 6.54 3.19
CA LEU A 77 7.99 7.66 2.30
C LEU A 77 6.51 7.63 1.94
N LEU A 78 5.99 6.46 1.54
CA LEU A 78 4.56 6.31 1.23
C LEU A 78 3.68 6.62 2.45
N ARG A 79 4.13 6.25 3.67
CA ARG A 79 3.43 6.59 4.91
C ARG A 79 3.39 8.10 5.14
N LYS A 80 4.50 8.80 4.94
CA LYS A 80 4.54 10.27 5.03
C LYS A 80 3.62 10.93 4.01
N ALA A 81 3.64 10.45 2.77
CA ALA A 81 2.75 10.95 1.73
C ALA A 81 1.28 10.77 2.11
N TYR A 82 0.91 9.59 2.62
CA TYR A 82 -0.44 9.30 3.11
C TYR A 82 -0.86 10.22 4.27
N GLU A 83 0.01 10.42 5.26
CA GLU A 83 -0.27 11.30 6.40
C GLU A 83 -0.47 12.75 5.96
N ARG A 84 0.35 13.26 5.04
CA ARG A 84 0.20 14.60 4.48
C ARG A 84 -1.09 14.75 3.70
N TRP A 85 -1.39 13.77 2.88
CA TRP A 85 -2.64 13.74 2.15
C TRP A 85 -3.84 13.76 3.12
N LYS A 86 -3.87 12.90 4.11
CA LYS A 86 -4.93 12.81 5.13
C LYS A 86 -5.10 14.12 5.90
N ASN A 87 -4.04 14.87 6.15
CA ASN A 87 -4.04 16.15 6.86
C ASN A 87 -4.40 17.35 5.96
N GLY A 88 -4.88 17.13 4.76
CA GLY A 88 -5.40 18.19 3.88
C GLY A 88 -4.31 18.96 3.13
N LEU A 89 -3.05 18.51 3.12
CA LEU A 89 -2.03 19.12 2.26
C LEU A 89 -2.32 18.86 0.77
N ALA A 90 -3.17 17.89 0.48
CA ALA A 90 -3.61 17.53 -0.86
C ALA A 90 -4.82 18.33 -1.37
N ASP A 91 -5.38 19.26 -0.60
CA ASP A 91 -6.50 20.10 -1.04
C ASP A 91 -6.18 21.02 -2.24
N ALA A 92 -4.89 21.10 -2.61
CA ALA A 92 -4.43 21.82 -3.80
C ALA A 92 -4.27 20.94 -5.05
N VAL A 93 -4.27 19.63 -4.90
CA VAL A 93 -3.96 18.69 -5.98
C VAL A 93 -4.97 17.55 -5.95
N HIS A 94 -5.82 17.51 -6.94
CA HIS A 94 -6.74 16.43 -7.33
C HIS A 94 -7.15 15.47 -6.20
N GLU A 95 -8.46 15.32 -5.97
CA GLU A 95 -8.97 14.19 -5.16
C GLU A 95 -8.22 12.91 -5.55
N PRO A 96 -7.45 12.31 -4.64
CA PRO A 96 -6.80 11.05 -4.96
C PRO A 96 -7.90 10.06 -5.32
N ALA A 97 -7.69 9.33 -6.39
CA ALA A 97 -8.61 8.33 -6.90
C ALA A 97 -9.01 7.24 -5.88
N VAL A 98 -8.49 7.31 -4.65
CA VAL A 98 -8.63 6.30 -3.60
C VAL A 98 -9.69 6.65 -2.55
N HIS A 99 -10.11 7.93 -2.41
CA HIS A 99 -11.15 8.32 -1.43
C HIS A 99 -12.37 9.04 -2.04
N GLY A 100 -12.37 9.22 -3.36
CA GLY A 100 -13.55 9.62 -4.11
C GLY A 100 -14.40 8.42 -4.52
N PRO A 101 -15.22 8.56 -5.55
CA PRO A 101 -16.01 7.47 -6.15
C PRO A 101 -15.19 6.21 -6.51
N ALA A 102 -13.87 6.34 -6.61
CA ALA A 102 -12.97 5.21 -6.86
C ALA A 102 -12.85 4.26 -5.65
N ALA A 103 -12.97 4.76 -4.41
CA ALA A 103 -13.01 3.88 -3.23
C ALA A 103 -14.29 3.03 -3.20
N GLU A 104 -15.39 3.53 -3.77
CA GLU A 104 -16.63 2.78 -3.94
C GLU A 104 -16.54 1.78 -5.09
N THR A 105 -15.63 2.00 -6.05
CA THR A 105 -15.38 1.10 -7.19
C THR A 105 -14.30 0.05 -6.91
N LEU A 106 -13.58 0.15 -5.78
CA LEU A 106 -12.68 -0.92 -5.34
C LEU A 106 -13.52 -2.17 -5.06
N GLY A 107 -13.21 -3.24 -5.77
CA GLY A 107 -13.85 -4.54 -5.55
C GLY A 107 -13.67 -5.04 -4.11
N ASP A 108 -14.58 -5.90 -3.67
CA ASP A 108 -14.52 -6.48 -2.32
C ASP A 108 -13.17 -7.16 -2.03
N GLU A 109 -12.54 -7.72 -3.06
CA GLU A 109 -11.23 -8.38 -2.97
C GLU A 109 -10.11 -7.40 -2.57
N THR A 110 -10.12 -6.17 -3.13
CA THR A 110 -9.12 -5.16 -2.76
C THR A 110 -9.34 -4.65 -1.33
N ARG A 111 -10.58 -4.43 -0.92
CA ARG A 111 -10.91 -4.05 0.46
C ARG A 111 -10.49 -5.13 1.46
N GLU A 112 -10.70 -6.40 1.12
CA GLU A 112 -10.25 -7.52 1.94
C GLU A 112 -8.73 -7.62 1.99
N TYR A 113 -8.05 -7.32 0.89
CA TYR A 113 -6.59 -7.25 0.88
C TYR A 113 -6.06 -6.15 1.81
N CYS A 114 -6.59 -4.93 1.74
CA CYS A 114 -6.20 -3.83 2.62
C CYS A 114 -6.43 -4.19 4.09
N PHE A 115 -7.57 -4.79 4.40
CA PHE A 115 -7.87 -5.28 5.75
C PHE A 115 -6.88 -6.37 6.21
N TYR A 116 -6.59 -7.35 5.35
CA TYR A 116 -5.61 -8.39 5.66
C TYR A 116 -4.22 -7.80 5.94
N MET A 117 -3.77 -6.84 5.14
CA MET A 117 -2.46 -6.20 5.30
C MET A 117 -2.39 -5.39 6.59
N ALA A 118 -3.45 -4.64 6.93
CA ALA A 118 -3.54 -3.90 8.19
C ALA A 118 -3.47 -4.84 9.41
N VAL A 119 -4.22 -5.93 9.39
CA VAL A 119 -4.17 -6.94 10.47
C VAL A 119 -2.79 -7.61 10.53
N LYS A 120 -2.22 -7.96 9.38
CA LYS A 120 -0.88 -8.56 9.32
C LYS A 120 0.18 -7.62 9.91
N ASN A 121 0.12 -6.34 9.60
CA ASN A 121 1.02 -5.33 10.15
C ASN A 121 0.83 -5.19 11.66
N PHE A 122 -0.41 -5.15 12.15
CA PHE A 122 -0.74 -5.11 13.58
C PHE A 122 -0.11 -6.28 14.37
N PHE A 123 -0.07 -7.48 13.80
CA PHE A 123 0.60 -8.64 14.39
C PHE A 123 2.11 -8.72 14.08
N GLY A 124 2.74 -7.61 13.66
CA GLY A 124 4.17 -7.54 13.38
C GLY A 124 4.60 -8.44 12.23
N SER A 125 3.81 -8.46 11.15
CA SER A 125 4.04 -9.26 9.93
C SER A 125 4.09 -10.78 10.15
N LYS A 126 3.61 -11.27 11.30
CA LYS A 126 3.52 -12.70 11.56
C LYS A 126 2.55 -13.38 10.58
N SER A 127 2.77 -14.68 10.40
CA SER A 127 1.86 -15.51 9.61
C SER A 127 0.47 -15.56 10.27
N TRP A 128 -0.59 -15.54 9.48
CA TRP A 128 -1.99 -15.48 9.93
C TRP A 128 -2.38 -16.58 10.92
N ASN A 129 -1.75 -17.74 10.85
CA ASN A 129 -1.99 -18.86 11.78
C ASN A 129 -1.49 -18.58 13.20
N LEU A 130 -0.70 -17.51 13.39
CA LEU A 130 -0.20 -17.06 14.71
C LEU A 130 -1.00 -15.86 15.25
N TRP A 131 -2.04 -15.43 14.55
CA TRP A 131 -2.94 -14.37 15.02
C TRP A 131 -3.88 -14.88 16.10
N ASP A 132 -4.53 -13.96 16.81
CA ASP A 132 -5.55 -14.29 17.78
C ASP A 132 -6.65 -15.13 17.13
N GLU A 133 -7.18 -16.09 17.89
CA GLU A 133 -8.11 -17.10 17.36
C GLU A 133 -9.34 -16.48 16.71
N ASP A 134 -9.91 -15.44 17.31
CA ASP A 134 -11.16 -14.84 16.85
C ASP A 134 -11.01 -14.16 15.49
N ILE A 135 -9.91 -13.42 15.26
CA ILE A 135 -9.65 -12.83 13.95
C ILE A 135 -9.17 -13.86 12.95
N ARG A 136 -8.40 -14.85 13.38
CA ARG A 136 -7.96 -15.97 12.55
C ARG A 136 -9.13 -16.78 12.00
N LEU A 137 -10.17 -17.00 12.82
CA LEU A 137 -11.41 -17.69 12.43
C LEU A 137 -12.43 -16.74 11.79
N ARG A 138 -12.06 -15.45 11.61
CA ARG A 138 -12.92 -14.41 11.01
C ARG A 138 -14.30 -14.31 11.70
N LYS A 139 -14.34 -14.40 13.03
CA LYS A 139 -15.59 -14.17 13.76
C LYS A 139 -16.11 -12.76 13.46
N PRO A 140 -17.41 -12.59 13.14
CA PRO A 140 -17.95 -11.31 12.70
C PRO A 140 -17.66 -10.14 13.65
N GLU A 141 -17.75 -10.37 14.96
CA GLU A 141 -17.48 -9.35 15.98
C GLU A 141 -16.01 -8.95 15.99
N ALA A 142 -15.09 -9.92 15.84
CA ALA A 142 -13.66 -9.64 15.77
C ALA A 142 -13.33 -8.86 14.47
N VAL A 143 -13.88 -9.28 13.33
CA VAL A 143 -13.68 -8.57 12.07
C VAL A 143 -14.17 -7.13 12.17
N ALA A 144 -15.34 -6.88 12.76
CA ALA A 144 -15.88 -5.53 12.95
C ALA A 144 -14.96 -4.68 13.86
N ALA A 145 -14.54 -5.23 15.00
CA ALA A 145 -13.66 -4.54 15.94
C ALA A 145 -12.28 -4.20 15.31
N TYR A 146 -11.68 -5.14 14.58
CA TYR A 146 -10.41 -4.88 13.91
C TYR A 146 -10.54 -3.89 12.74
N ARG A 147 -11.66 -3.88 12.01
CA ARG A 147 -11.93 -2.86 10.97
C ARG A 147 -12.04 -1.46 11.55
N GLU A 148 -12.69 -1.31 12.68
CA GLU A 148 -12.80 -0.02 13.39
C GLU A 148 -11.43 0.42 13.93
N MET A 149 -10.76 -0.46 14.68
CA MET A 149 -9.47 -0.18 15.32
C MET A 149 -8.37 0.15 14.31
N LEU A 150 -8.34 -0.52 13.16
CA LEU A 150 -7.30 -0.40 12.14
C LEU A 150 -7.76 0.42 10.93
N SER A 151 -8.81 1.23 11.07
CA SER A 151 -9.39 1.99 9.94
C SER A 151 -8.36 2.86 9.22
N ASP A 152 -7.44 3.48 9.94
CA ASP A 152 -6.37 4.29 9.38
C ASP A 152 -5.34 3.45 8.62
N GLU A 153 -4.96 2.31 9.18
CA GLU A 153 -4.02 1.39 8.55
C GLU A 153 -4.63 0.75 7.29
N ILE A 154 -5.91 0.43 7.32
CA ILE A 154 -6.66 -0.05 6.14
C ILE A 154 -6.67 1.01 5.04
N GLY A 155 -6.82 2.30 5.43
CA GLY A 155 -6.80 3.40 4.48
C GLY A 155 -5.43 3.65 3.85
N PHE A 156 -4.35 3.25 4.51
CA PHE A 156 -3.00 3.34 3.97
C PHE A 156 -2.75 2.32 2.86
N TYR A 157 -3.26 1.09 2.98
CA TYR A 157 -3.09 0.01 2.00
C TYR A 157 -4.10 0.11 0.85
#